data_93ab281a043b9c70eb8235d41c0cd180
#
_entry.id   93ab281a043b9c70eb8235d41c0cd180
#
_cell.length_a   1.000
_cell.length_b   1.000
_cell.length_c   1.000
_cell.angle_alpha   90.00
_cell.angle_beta   90.00
_cell.angle_gamma   90.00
#
_symmetry.space_group_name_H-M   'P 1'
#
loop_
_entity.id
_entity.type
_entity.pdbx_description
1 polymer ?
#
loop_
_entity_poly.entity_id
_entity_poly.type
_entity_poly.pdbx_seq_one_letter_code
_entity_poly.pdbx_strand_id
1 'polypeptide(L)'
;KAATEHAPIPSNAGHFDKDRWQLFHTDVDRSEANDLAEKHPEKLKELIDLWLEEAKKNNVLPLIDLDANSLHKMEFHQEAPASGRYAYYPGTTEVPESTAARTLGASFKALAEVEFTKDTQGVIFAQGSRFGGYSFFVKDGKIVFVYNFLGIPPEQRLAFDAPKSGKHIVGVEFSKESV
;
A
#
# COMPACT_ATOMS: atom_id res chain seq x y z
N LYS A 1 -21.90 22.98 5.43
CA LYS A 1 -20.66 22.22 5.49
C LYS A 1 -19.53 23.13 5.96
N ALA A 2 -18.69 22.65 6.88
CA ALA A 2 -17.47 23.32 7.28
C ALA A 2 -16.28 22.49 6.76
N ALA A 3 -15.24 23.15 6.29
CA ALA A 3 -14.02 22.54 5.80
C ALA A 3 -12.81 23.34 6.29
N THR A 4 -11.68 22.70 6.39
CA THR A 4 -10.41 23.36 6.68
C THR A 4 -9.74 23.80 5.39
N GLU A 5 -9.13 24.97 5.39
CA GLU A 5 -8.28 25.40 4.29
C GLU A 5 -6.91 24.74 4.45
N HIS A 6 -6.50 23.94 3.47
CA HIS A 6 -5.17 23.33 3.47
C HIS A 6 -4.12 24.40 3.16
N ALA A 7 -3.64 25.06 4.19
CA ALA A 7 -2.30 25.65 4.10
C ALA A 7 -1.29 24.51 3.94
N PRO A 8 -0.13 24.71 3.26
CA PRO A 8 0.93 23.70 3.21
C PRO A 8 1.26 23.29 4.65
N ILE A 9 0.96 22.05 4.98
CA ILE A 9 0.85 21.51 6.34
C ILE A 9 2.21 21.65 7.02
N PRO A 10 2.36 22.51 8.03
CA PRO A 10 3.47 22.38 8.95
C PRO A 10 3.30 21.03 9.67
N SER A 11 4.38 20.37 9.99
CA SER A 11 4.47 19.06 10.65
C SER A 11 3.83 18.98 12.07
N ASN A 12 2.76 19.71 12.31
CA ASN A 12 2.04 19.78 13.57
C ASN A 12 0.73 18.98 13.49
N ALA A 13 0.86 17.68 13.20
CA ALA A 13 -0.26 16.76 13.30
C ALA A 13 -1.00 16.94 14.63
N GLY A 14 -2.31 17.16 14.55
CA GLY A 14 -3.18 17.21 15.71
C GLY A 14 -3.51 18.61 16.24
N HIS A 15 -3.19 19.68 15.53
CA HIS A 15 -3.55 21.05 15.88
C HIS A 15 -4.67 21.64 15.01
N PHE A 16 -5.63 20.80 14.61
CA PHE A 16 -6.81 21.24 13.83
C PHE A 16 -7.68 22.29 14.58
N ASP A 17 -7.48 22.46 15.89
CA ASP A 17 -8.03 23.55 16.70
C ASP A 17 -7.51 24.94 16.28
N LYS A 18 -6.39 24.98 15.55
CA LYS A 18 -5.79 26.21 15.00
C LYS A 18 -6.08 26.41 13.52
N ASP A 19 -6.75 25.45 12.88
CA ASP A 19 -7.10 25.54 11.47
C ASP A 19 -8.14 26.63 11.23
N ARG A 20 -8.04 27.25 10.07
CA ARG A 20 -9.05 28.17 9.60
C ARG A 20 -10.23 27.39 9.04
N TRP A 21 -11.37 27.45 9.73
CA TRP A 21 -12.59 26.84 9.29
C TRP A 21 -13.35 27.73 8.30
N GLN A 22 -13.91 27.12 7.28
CA GLN A 22 -14.75 27.75 6.27
C GLN A 22 -16.18 27.24 6.39
N LEU A 23 -17.15 28.06 6.03
CA LEU A 23 -18.58 27.75 6.09
C LEU A 23 -19.23 27.92 4.72
N PHE A 24 -19.89 26.89 4.24
CA PHE A 24 -20.58 26.92 2.94
C PHE A 24 -22.04 26.49 3.06
N HIS A 25 -22.91 27.14 2.30
CA HIS A 25 -24.31 26.74 2.15
C HIS A 25 -24.47 25.85 0.90
N THR A 26 -24.24 24.57 1.06
CA THR A 26 -24.10 23.63 -0.06
C THR A 26 -25.37 23.41 -0.89
N ASP A 27 -26.56 23.76 -0.39
CA ASP A 27 -27.81 23.66 -1.14
C ASP A 27 -27.89 24.69 -2.30
N VAL A 28 -27.26 25.87 -2.11
CA VAL A 28 -27.26 26.98 -3.09
C VAL A 28 -25.89 27.22 -3.70
N ASP A 29 -24.82 26.77 -3.03
CA ASP A 29 -23.42 26.89 -3.46
C ASP A 29 -22.75 25.51 -3.42
N ARG A 30 -23.06 24.69 -4.42
CA ARG A 30 -22.51 23.32 -4.52
C ARG A 30 -21.01 23.29 -4.81
N SER A 31 -20.48 24.36 -5.39
CA SER A 31 -19.06 24.50 -5.72
C SER A 31 -18.22 25.00 -4.55
N GLU A 32 -18.86 25.37 -3.41
CA GLU A 32 -18.19 25.92 -2.23
C GLU A 32 -17.32 27.15 -2.57
N ALA A 33 -17.85 28.02 -3.46
CA ALA A 33 -17.11 29.17 -3.95
C ALA A 33 -17.21 30.38 -3.01
N ASN A 34 -18.23 30.43 -2.13
CA ASN A 34 -18.51 31.56 -1.27
C ASN A 34 -18.39 31.16 0.20
N ASP A 35 -17.28 31.49 0.83
CA ASP A 35 -17.09 31.28 2.27
C ASP A 35 -17.96 32.26 3.08
N LEU A 36 -18.78 31.70 3.94
CA LEU A 36 -19.71 32.42 4.79
C LEU A 36 -19.25 32.50 6.26
N ALA A 37 -18.06 32.04 6.60
CA ALA A 37 -17.55 31.97 7.96
C ALA A 37 -17.63 33.35 8.67
N GLU A 38 -17.20 34.42 8.02
CA GLU A 38 -17.22 35.77 8.57
C GLU A 38 -18.64 36.35 8.70
N LYS A 39 -19.55 35.92 7.80
CA LYS A 39 -20.95 36.42 7.81
C LYS A 39 -21.82 35.71 8.83
N HIS A 40 -21.48 34.48 9.16
CA HIS A 40 -22.25 33.60 10.07
C HIS A 40 -21.35 32.92 11.11
N PRO A 41 -20.62 33.67 11.95
CA PRO A 41 -19.66 33.09 12.89
C PRO A 41 -20.32 32.19 13.94
N GLU A 42 -21.55 32.49 14.35
CA GLU A 42 -22.27 31.65 15.31
C GLU A 42 -22.64 30.30 14.72
N LYS A 43 -23.03 30.25 13.44
CA LYS A 43 -23.34 29.00 12.75
C LYS A 43 -22.07 28.18 12.50
N LEU A 44 -20.97 28.83 12.19
CA LEU A 44 -19.67 28.17 12.08
C LEU A 44 -19.31 27.50 13.41
N LYS A 45 -19.42 28.26 14.51
CA LYS A 45 -19.11 27.74 15.84
C LYS A 45 -20.02 26.54 16.21
N GLU A 46 -21.31 26.65 15.98
CA GLU A 46 -22.27 25.55 16.21
C GLU A 46 -21.86 24.26 15.50
N LEU A 47 -21.46 24.39 14.22
CA LEU A 47 -21.05 23.23 13.42
C LEU A 47 -19.69 22.65 13.84
N ILE A 48 -18.76 23.47 14.30
CA ILE A 48 -17.49 23.00 14.86
C ILE A 48 -17.74 22.26 16.17
N ASP A 49 -18.56 22.80 17.06
CA ASP A 49 -18.88 22.16 18.33
C ASP A 49 -19.57 20.80 18.10
N LEU A 50 -20.52 20.75 17.15
CA LEU A 50 -21.19 19.51 16.75
C LEU A 50 -20.22 18.48 16.18
N TRP A 51 -19.29 18.94 15.31
CA TRP A 51 -18.27 18.07 14.75
C TRP A 51 -17.37 17.45 15.83
N LEU A 52 -16.93 18.27 16.81
CA LEU A 52 -16.11 17.81 17.93
C LEU A 52 -16.86 16.78 18.81
N GLU A 53 -18.15 17.01 19.05
CA GLU A 53 -19.00 16.07 19.80
C GLU A 53 -19.11 14.72 19.07
N GLU A 54 -19.45 14.75 17.79
CA GLU A 54 -19.55 13.52 16.97
C GLU A 54 -18.19 12.82 16.79
N ALA A 55 -17.12 13.57 16.62
CA ALA A 55 -15.78 13.01 16.52
C ALA A 55 -15.36 12.28 17.80
N LYS A 56 -15.68 12.85 18.96
CA LYS A 56 -15.43 12.21 20.26
C LYS A 56 -16.27 10.96 20.45
N LYS A 57 -17.56 11.01 20.12
CA LYS A 57 -18.51 9.90 20.25
C LYS A 57 -18.13 8.71 19.37
N ASN A 58 -17.57 8.97 18.17
CA ASN A 58 -17.21 7.96 17.19
C ASN A 58 -15.71 7.60 17.20
N ASN A 59 -14.96 8.00 18.22
CA ASN A 59 -13.53 7.72 18.36
C ASN A 59 -12.69 8.17 17.14
N VAL A 60 -13.04 9.31 16.54
CA VAL A 60 -12.32 9.86 15.38
C VAL A 60 -11.01 10.54 15.81
N LEU A 61 -10.94 11.01 17.04
CA LEU A 61 -9.78 11.71 17.60
C LEU A 61 -8.79 10.74 18.27
N PRO A 62 -7.48 11.00 18.18
CA PRO A 62 -6.82 12.12 17.50
C PRO A 62 -6.80 11.94 15.99
N LEU A 63 -6.97 13.05 15.25
CA LEU A 63 -6.73 13.05 13.81
C LEU A 63 -5.22 13.02 13.56
N ILE A 64 -4.81 12.25 12.56
CA ILE A 64 -3.45 12.26 12.06
C ILE A 64 -3.45 13.11 10.80
N ASP A 65 -2.95 14.33 10.92
CA ASP A 65 -2.79 15.27 9.83
C ASP A 65 -1.30 15.32 9.46
N LEU A 66 -0.88 14.36 8.67
CA LEU A 66 0.51 14.19 8.25
C LEU A 66 0.68 14.63 6.82
N ASP A 67 1.65 15.50 6.58
CA ASP A 67 2.11 15.76 5.22
C ASP A 67 2.76 14.51 4.59
N ALA A 68 2.86 14.49 3.26
CA ALA A 68 3.44 13.37 2.54
C ALA A 68 4.88 13.05 2.97
N ASN A 69 5.67 14.06 3.40
CA ASN A 69 7.03 13.87 3.89
C ASN A 69 7.04 13.25 5.30
N SER A 70 6.08 13.63 6.12
CA SER A 70 5.91 13.04 7.46
C SER A 70 5.39 11.61 7.37
N LEU A 71 4.44 11.33 6.46
CA LEU A 71 4.02 9.97 6.12
C LEU A 71 5.18 9.10 5.63
N HIS A 72 6.07 9.66 4.80
CA HIS A 72 7.23 8.93 4.31
C HIS A 72 8.27 8.68 5.42
N LYS A 73 8.37 9.57 6.41
CA LYS A 73 9.25 9.42 7.58
C LYS A 73 8.64 8.58 8.69
N MET A 74 7.32 8.38 8.70
CA MET A 74 6.73 7.33 9.52
C MET A 74 7.26 6.01 8.99
N GLU A 75 8.30 5.53 9.62
CA GLU A 75 8.63 4.13 9.55
C GLU A 75 7.40 3.39 10.06
N PHE A 76 6.57 2.92 9.14
CA PHE A 76 5.69 1.81 9.45
C PHE A 76 6.63 0.68 9.83
N HIS A 77 6.92 0.56 11.12
CA HIS A 77 7.76 -0.49 11.66
C HIS A 77 7.05 -1.82 11.42
N GLN A 78 7.24 -2.32 10.21
CA GLN A 78 7.30 -3.75 10.07
C GLN A 78 8.62 -4.13 10.75
N GLU A 79 8.53 -4.82 11.84
CA GLU A 79 9.67 -5.56 12.34
C GLU A 79 10.01 -6.61 11.29
N ALA A 80 10.79 -6.20 10.28
CA ALA A 80 11.38 -7.16 9.38
C ALA A 80 12.19 -8.11 10.24
N PRO A 81 12.08 -9.43 10.04
CA PRO A 81 12.91 -10.37 10.78
C PRO A 81 14.37 -9.91 10.73
N ALA A 82 15.05 -9.88 11.87
CA ALA A 82 16.45 -9.44 11.96
C ALA A 82 17.36 -10.19 10.98
N SER A 83 16.96 -11.40 10.57
CA SER A 83 17.63 -12.22 9.56
C SER A 83 17.41 -11.73 8.12
N GLY A 84 16.49 -10.80 7.86
CA GLY A 84 16.03 -10.46 6.52
C GLY A 84 15.40 -11.61 5.75
N ARG A 85 15.02 -12.70 6.42
CA ARG A 85 14.46 -13.91 5.81
C ARG A 85 13.00 -14.08 6.19
N TYR A 86 12.18 -14.38 5.19
CA TYR A 86 10.77 -14.70 5.35
C TYR A 86 10.55 -16.15 4.93
N ALA A 87 9.68 -16.86 5.62
CA ALA A 87 9.27 -18.21 5.26
C ALA A 87 7.76 -18.27 5.10
N TYR A 88 7.32 -18.83 4.00
CA TYR A 88 5.92 -19.06 3.70
C TYR A 88 5.68 -20.55 3.48
N TYR A 89 4.55 -21.06 3.92
CA TYR A 89 4.22 -22.47 3.86
C TYR A 89 3.09 -22.74 2.87
N PRO A 90 2.99 -23.97 2.34
CA PRO A 90 1.87 -24.36 1.50
C PRO A 90 0.52 -24.06 2.17
N GLY A 91 -0.42 -23.53 1.42
CA GLY A 91 -1.72 -23.14 1.95
C GLY A 91 -1.76 -21.78 2.66
N THR A 92 -0.65 -21.05 2.70
CA THR A 92 -0.65 -19.63 3.11
C THR A 92 -1.59 -18.87 2.19
N THR A 93 -2.57 -18.19 2.79
CA THR A 93 -3.48 -17.33 2.06
C THR A 93 -2.80 -16.00 1.72
N GLU A 94 -3.56 -15.07 1.14
CA GLU A 94 -3.06 -13.75 0.82
C GLU A 94 -2.39 -13.09 2.03
N VAL A 95 -1.14 -12.69 1.86
CA VAL A 95 -0.35 -12.01 2.89
C VAL A 95 -0.42 -10.52 2.65
N PRO A 96 -0.93 -9.71 3.61
CA PRO A 96 -0.97 -8.27 3.46
C PRO A 96 0.42 -7.68 3.21
N GLU A 97 0.50 -6.67 2.34
CA GLU A 97 1.77 -6.00 2.00
C GLU A 97 2.51 -5.49 3.25
N SER A 98 1.76 -5.06 4.26
CA SER A 98 2.31 -4.61 5.53
C SER A 98 3.11 -5.68 6.29
N THR A 99 2.90 -6.97 6.04
CA THR A 99 3.59 -8.10 6.70
C THR A 99 4.38 -8.98 5.73
N ALA A 100 4.26 -8.74 4.43
CA ALA A 100 4.97 -9.49 3.40
C ALA A 100 6.44 -9.07 3.28
N ALA A 101 7.25 -9.92 2.66
CA ALA A 101 8.62 -9.58 2.32
C ALA A 101 8.66 -8.35 1.40
N ARG A 102 9.50 -7.37 1.74
CA ARG A 102 9.67 -6.17 0.93
C ARG A 102 10.57 -6.46 -0.26
N THR A 103 9.97 -6.72 -1.41
CA THR A 103 10.69 -7.00 -2.66
C THR A 103 10.57 -5.87 -3.69
N LEU A 104 9.62 -4.94 -3.50
CA LEU A 104 9.43 -3.82 -4.42
C LEU A 104 10.61 -2.86 -4.38
N GLY A 105 11.24 -2.66 -5.53
CA GLY A 105 12.40 -1.78 -5.67
C GLY A 105 13.68 -2.24 -4.95
N ALA A 106 13.74 -3.49 -4.52
CA ALA A 106 14.89 -4.09 -3.83
C ALA A 106 15.40 -5.33 -4.56
N SER A 107 16.67 -5.67 -4.38
CA SER A 107 17.21 -6.97 -4.77
C SER A 107 16.72 -8.03 -3.79
N PHE A 108 16.33 -9.18 -4.31
CA PHE A 108 15.87 -10.29 -3.47
C PHE A 108 16.20 -11.65 -4.08
N LYS A 109 16.16 -12.67 -3.25
CA LYS A 109 16.26 -14.06 -3.67
C LYS A 109 15.07 -14.83 -3.08
N ALA A 110 14.32 -15.50 -3.92
CA ALA A 110 13.25 -16.39 -3.51
C ALA A 110 13.61 -17.83 -3.85
N LEU A 111 13.46 -18.72 -2.88
CA LEU A 111 13.70 -20.16 -3.04
C LEU A 111 12.45 -20.93 -2.61
N ALA A 112 12.08 -21.95 -3.35
CA ALA A 112 10.98 -22.83 -3.01
C ALA A 112 11.41 -24.31 -3.12
N GLU A 113 11.03 -25.08 -2.11
CA GLU A 113 11.11 -26.55 -2.19
C GLU A 113 9.83 -27.05 -2.86
N VAL A 114 9.98 -27.69 -4.00
CA VAL A 114 8.86 -28.16 -4.83
C VAL A 114 9.06 -29.65 -5.13
N GLU A 115 8.01 -30.43 -4.93
CA GLU A 115 7.94 -31.81 -5.39
C GLU A 115 7.31 -31.86 -6.78
N PHE A 116 8.11 -32.21 -7.77
CA PHE A 116 7.68 -32.29 -9.15
C PHE A 116 7.12 -33.66 -9.51
N THR A 117 6.09 -33.63 -10.29
CA THR A 117 5.52 -34.78 -11.03
C THR A 117 5.32 -34.35 -12.48
N LYS A 118 4.92 -35.27 -13.35
CA LYS A 118 4.60 -34.93 -14.76
C LYS A 118 3.47 -33.89 -14.91
N ASP A 119 2.60 -33.80 -13.91
CA ASP A 119 1.40 -32.96 -13.92
C ASP A 119 1.55 -31.70 -13.04
N THR A 120 2.76 -31.42 -12.54
CA THR A 120 3.00 -30.29 -11.65
C THR A 120 2.74 -28.98 -12.39
N GLN A 121 1.77 -28.21 -11.90
CA GLN A 121 1.44 -26.87 -12.34
C GLN A 121 0.98 -26.02 -11.15
N GLY A 122 1.15 -24.73 -11.25
CA GLY A 122 0.66 -23.78 -10.24
C GLY A 122 1.63 -22.66 -9.93
N VAL A 123 1.16 -21.73 -9.12
CA VAL A 123 1.93 -20.57 -8.66
C VAL A 123 2.78 -20.97 -7.47
N ILE A 124 4.06 -20.67 -7.52
CA ILE A 124 5.00 -20.83 -6.40
C ILE A 124 4.91 -19.58 -5.51
N PHE A 125 5.07 -18.40 -6.10
CA PHE A 125 4.74 -17.15 -5.44
C PHE A 125 4.32 -16.09 -6.46
N ALA A 126 3.53 -15.12 -6.00
CA ALA A 126 3.21 -13.92 -6.76
C ALA A 126 3.11 -12.74 -5.79
N GLN A 127 3.54 -11.59 -6.24
CA GLN A 127 3.37 -10.33 -5.53
C GLN A 127 3.10 -9.22 -6.54
N GLY A 128 2.08 -8.46 -6.30
CA GLY A 128 1.74 -7.37 -7.19
C GLY A 128 0.30 -6.91 -7.05
N SER A 129 -0.07 -6.04 -7.98
CA SER A 129 -1.40 -5.47 -8.08
C SER A 129 -1.78 -5.30 -9.55
N ARG A 130 -2.87 -4.58 -9.82
CA ARG A 130 -3.24 -4.19 -11.20
C ARG A 130 -2.18 -3.31 -11.91
N PHE A 131 -1.21 -2.81 -11.19
CA PHE A 131 -0.12 -1.98 -11.74
C PHE A 131 1.15 -2.75 -12.05
N GLY A 132 1.16 -4.07 -11.87
CA GLY A 132 2.31 -4.92 -12.13
C GLY A 132 2.79 -5.67 -10.90
N GLY A 133 3.94 -6.30 -11.00
CA GLY A 133 4.57 -7.13 -9.97
C GLY A 133 5.31 -8.31 -10.52
N TYR A 134 5.44 -9.36 -9.70
CA TYR A 134 6.16 -10.59 -10.01
C TYR A 134 5.21 -11.79 -9.96
N SER A 135 5.48 -12.76 -10.82
CA SER A 135 4.85 -14.08 -10.74
C SER A 135 5.87 -15.17 -11.06
N PHE A 136 5.98 -16.15 -10.16
CA PHE A 136 6.84 -17.33 -10.31
C PHE A 136 5.97 -18.57 -10.26
N PHE A 137 5.93 -19.35 -11.32
CA PHE A 137 4.99 -20.43 -11.47
C PHE A 137 5.50 -21.55 -12.36
N VAL A 138 4.86 -22.71 -12.28
CA VAL A 138 5.06 -23.85 -13.17
C VAL A 138 3.86 -23.98 -14.09
N LYS A 139 4.11 -24.04 -15.39
CA LYS A 139 3.08 -24.25 -16.42
C LYS A 139 3.66 -24.96 -17.64
N ASP A 140 2.92 -25.94 -18.18
CA ASP A 140 3.25 -26.66 -19.40
C ASP A 140 4.70 -27.21 -19.39
N GLY A 141 5.14 -27.80 -18.26
CA GLY A 141 6.49 -28.33 -18.07
C GLY A 141 7.60 -27.29 -18.03
N LYS A 142 7.27 -26.03 -17.84
CA LYS A 142 8.20 -24.91 -17.68
C LYS A 142 8.07 -24.27 -16.31
N ILE A 143 9.19 -23.88 -15.72
CA ILE A 143 9.24 -22.94 -14.62
C ILE A 143 9.38 -21.55 -15.24
N VAL A 144 8.50 -20.64 -14.85
CA VAL A 144 8.41 -19.31 -15.46
C VAL A 144 8.45 -18.23 -14.37
N PHE A 145 9.29 -17.24 -14.57
CA PHE A 145 9.28 -16.00 -13.79
C PHE A 145 8.90 -14.85 -14.71
N VAL A 146 7.94 -14.05 -14.29
CA VAL A 146 7.49 -12.86 -15.00
C VAL A 146 7.63 -11.66 -14.08
N TYR A 147 8.19 -10.59 -14.60
CA TYR A 147 8.20 -9.27 -13.99
C TYR A 147 7.52 -8.26 -14.90
N ASN A 148 6.48 -7.63 -14.37
CA ASN A 148 5.76 -6.56 -15.05
C ASN A 148 5.96 -5.27 -14.25
N PHE A 149 6.61 -4.28 -14.86
CA PHE A 149 6.83 -2.98 -14.26
C PHE A 149 5.71 -2.02 -14.66
N LEU A 150 4.80 -1.73 -13.75
CA LEU A 150 3.72 -0.73 -13.90
C LEU A 150 2.80 -0.96 -15.13
N GLY A 151 2.71 -2.17 -15.64
CA GLY A 151 1.96 -2.44 -16.87
C GLY A 151 2.62 -1.91 -18.14
N ILE A 152 3.88 -1.46 -18.05
CA ILE A 152 4.63 -0.93 -19.19
C ILE A 152 5.28 -2.07 -19.96
N PRO A 153 4.94 -2.29 -21.26
CA PRO A 153 5.57 -3.33 -22.05
C PRO A 153 7.01 -2.94 -22.48
N PRO A 154 7.89 -3.91 -22.73
CA PRO A 154 7.63 -5.34 -22.59
C PRO A 154 7.79 -5.84 -21.15
N GLU A 155 6.96 -6.81 -20.75
CA GLU A 155 7.22 -7.54 -19.51
C GLU A 155 8.52 -8.36 -19.66
N GLN A 156 9.26 -8.50 -18.57
CA GLN A 156 10.42 -9.38 -18.53
C GLN A 156 9.97 -10.79 -18.20
N ARG A 157 10.43 -11.76 -18.99
CA ARG A 157 10.04 -13.16 -18.82
C ARG A 157 11.25 -14.08 -18.94
N LEU A 158 11.41 -14.93 -17.94
CA LEU A 158 12.38 -16.02 -17.95
C LEU A 158 11.62 -17.35 -17.92
N ALA A 159 12.04 -18.31 -18.70
CA ALA A 159 11.43 -19.64 -18.70
C ALA A 159 12.50 -20.72 -18.95
N PHE A 160 12.43 -21.81 -18.20
CA PHE A 160 13.30 -22.97 -18.33
C PHE A 160 12.53 -24.24 -18.06
N ASP A 161 13.10 -25.39 -18.46
CA ASP A 161 12.43 -26.68 -18.31
C ASP A 161 12.29 -27.06 -16.85
N ALA A 162 11.09 -27.48 -16.46
CA ALA A 162 10.85 -28.00 -15.12
C ALA A 162 11.44 -29.42 -14.97
N PRO A 163 11.92 -29.79 -13.76
CA PRO A 163 12.26 -31.16 -13.46
C PRO A 163 11.08 -32.11 -13.72
N LYS A 164 11.35 -33.31 -14.23
CA LYS A 164 10.29 -34.27 -14.56
C LYS A 164 9.66 -34.91 -13.34
N SER A 165 10.44 -35.05 -12.24
CA SER A 165 9.96 -35.63 -11.00
C SER A 165 10.93 -35.36 -9.83
N GLY A 166 10.46 -35.60 -8.61
CA GLY A 166 11.26 -35.53 -7.39
C GLY A 166 11.25 -34.17 -6.70
N LYS A 167 11.92 -34.09 -5.57
CA LYS A 167 12.03 -32.87 -4.77
C LYS A 167 13.22 -32.04 -5.25
N HIS A 168 12.95 -30.78 -5.55
CA HIS A 168 13.93 -29.83 -6.03
C HIS A 168 13.76 -28.49 -5.33
N ILE A 169 14.88 -27.80 -5.13
CA ILE A 169 14.84 -26.39 -4.74
C ILE A 169 14.95 -25.58 -6.02
N VAL A 170 13.92 -24.78 -6.28
CA VAL A 170 13.86 -23.88 -7.42
C VAL A 170 13.80 -22.44 -6.91
N GLY A 171 14.31 -21.50 -7.68
CA GLY A 171 14.31 -20.13 -7.22
C GLY A 171 14.61 -19.11 -8.29
N VAL A 172 14.47 -17.88 -7.90
CA VAL A 172 14.81 -16.69 -8.69
C VAL A 172 15.62 -15.74 -7.84
N GLU A 173 16.60 -15.15 -8.46
CA GLU A 173 17.36 -14.01 -7.93
C GLU A 173 17.09 -12.79 -8.81
N PHE A 174 16.59 -11.76 -8.17
CA PHE A 174 16.30 -10.48 -8.80
C PHE A 174 17.29 -9.45 -8.25
N SER A 175 18.08 -8.89 -9.14
CA SER A 175 19.07 -7.87 -8.81
C SER A 175 18.63 -6.53 -9.40
N LYS A 176 18.50 -5.55 -8.52
CA LYS A 176 18.30 -4.16 -8.92
C LYS A 176 19.67 -3.55 -9.18
N GLU A 177 19.90 -3.13 -10.40
CA GLU A 177 21.07 -2.33 -10.74
C GLU A 177 20.86 -0.89 -10.24
N SER A 178 21.89 -0.30 -9.66
CA SER A 178 21.87 1.13 -9.33
C SER A 178 21.86 1.93 -10.63
N VAL A 179 20.93 2.85 -10.74
CA VAL A 179 20.97 3.92 -11.76
C VAL A 179 21.96 4.96 -11.34
#